data_c236a6da082482b36f1449bfba545955
#
_entry.id   c236a6da082482b36f1449bfba545955
#
_cell.length_a   1.000
_cell.length_b   1.000
_cell.length_c   1.000
_cell.angle_alpha   90.00
_cell.angle_beta   90.00
_cell.angle_gamma   90.00
#
_symmetry.space_group_name_H-M   'P 1'
#
loop_
_entity.id
_entity.type
_entity.pdbx_description
1 polymer ?
#
loop_
_entity_poly.entity_id
_entity_poly.type
_entity_poly.pdbx_seq_one_letter_code
_entity_poly.pdbx_strand_id
1 'polypeptide(L)'
;MDRLWSPWRYTYVSEANSQQGCIFCLKPAENQDVRNFIVHRARLNYVLLNLYPYTTGHLMIAPYAHIATLEATPEETLAEMILLAREAERALRAVYRPAGFNLGMNIGECAGAGVAGHIHLHVVPRWPADSNFMTTVGETRVLPERLEDTYAKLLKEFAGAA
;
A
#
# COMPACT_ATOMS: atom_id res chain seq x y z
N MET A 1 -22.24 14.08 13.16
CA MET A 1 -21.01 13.61 12.49
C MET A 1 -20.74 12.21 13.03
N ASP A 2 -21.01 11.20 12.22
CA ASP A 2 -20.88 9.80 12.63
C ASP A 2 -19.40 9.43 12.71
N ARG A 3 -18.99 8.83 13.82
CA ARG A 3 -17.59 8.44 14.06
C ARG A 3 -17.40 6.98 13.66
N LEU A 4 -16.55 6.74 12.67
CA LEU A 4 -16.11 5.38 12.32
C LEU A 4 -15.03 4.96 13.33
N TRP A 5 -15.35 4.03 14.20
CA TRP A 5 -14.40 3.42 15.13
C TRP A 5 -13.59 2.34 14.40
N SER A 6 -12.26 2.41 14.50
CA SER A 6 -11.35 1.47 13.85
C SER A 6 -10.27 1.03 14.84
N PRO A 7 -10.59 0.10 15.79
CA PRO A 7 -9.69 -0.27 16.88
C PRO A 7 -8.34 -0.83 16.41
N TRP A 8 -8.29 -1.55 15.28
CA TRP A 8 -7.07 -2.07 14.67
C TRP A 8 -6.12 -0.95 14.20
N ARG A 9 -6.66 0.23 13.88
CA ARG A 9 -5.86 1.40 13.48
C ARG A 9 -5.05 1.96 14.66
N TYR A 10 -5.58 1.86 15.87
CA TYR A 10 -4.86 2.28 17.08
C TYR A 10 -3.64 1.37 17.34
N THR A 11 -3.82 0.06 17.23
CA THR A 11 -2.71 -0.90 17.36
C THR A 11 -1.65 -0.66 16.30
N TYR A 12 -2.07 -0.42 15.04
CA TYR A 12 -1.17 -0.07 13.95
C TYR A 12 -0.36 1.20 14.23
N VAL A 13 -1.02 2.28 14.68
CA VAL A 13 -0.35 3.56 14.96
C VAL A 13 0.57 3.44 16.18
N SER A 14 0.17 2.70 17.21
CA SER A 14 0.97 2.50 18.42
C SER A 14 2.20 1.61 18.16
N GLU A 15 2.09 0.59 17.33
CA GLU A 15 3.21 -0.28 16.94
C GLU A 15 4.15 0.39 15.94
N ALA A 16 3.64 1.20 15.02
CA ALA A 16 4.46 1.97 14.08
C ALA A 16 5.38 2.97 14.79
N ASN A 17 4.94 3.51 15.94
CA ASN A 17 5.76 4.40 16.77
C ASN A 17 6.80 3.66 17.64
N SER A 18 6.71 2.35 17.79
CA SER A 18 7.64 1.55 18.61
C SER A 18 8.88 1.05 17.85
N GLN A 19 8.85 1.07 16.50
CA GLN A 19 10.01 0.70 15.67
C GLN A 19 10.99 1.88 15.57
N GLN A 20 12.25 1.65 15.94
CA GLN A 20 13.31 2.62 15.71
C GLN A 20 13.61 2.72 14.21
N GLY A 21 13.04 3.72 13.53
CA GLY A 21 13.29 4.03 12.13
C GLY A 21 12.06 3.93 11.22
N CYS A 22 12.20 4.44 10.02
CA CYS A 22 11.14 4.44 9.01
C CYS A 22 10.99 3.07 8.34
N ILE A 23 9.82 2.45 8.41
CA ILE A 23 9.55 1.14 7.79
C ILE A 23 9.80 1.13 6.28
N PHE A 24 9.52 2.25 5.59
CA PHE A 24 9.75 2.38 4.14
C PHE A 24 11.22 2.54 3.78
N CYS A 25 12.10 2.91 4.73
CA CYS A 25 13.54 2.87 4.52
C CYS A 25 14.14 1.51 4.90
N LEU A 26 13.66 0.91 5.98
CA LEU A 26 14.21 -0.34 6.53
C LEU A 26 13.90 -1.55 5.65
N LYS A 27 12.64 -1.72 5.25
CA LYS A 27 12.20 -2.89 4.48
C LYS A 27 12.99 -3.11 3.17
N PRO A 28 13.17 -2.12 2.29
CA PRO A 28 13.96 -2.34 1.08
C PRO A 28 15.45 -2.53 1.36
N ALA A 29 15.98 -1.98 2.45
CA ALA A 29 17.38 -2.14 2.85
C ALA A 29 17.72 -3.56 3.35
N GLU A 30 16.75 -4.30 3.88
CA GLU A 30 16.94 -5.68 4.33
C GLU A 30 17.19 -6.66 3.19
N ASN A 31 16.85 -6.33 1.94
CA ASN A 31 16.92 -7.22 0.78
C ASN A 31 16.20 -8.57 0.98
N GLN A 32 15.10 -8.56 1.72
CA GLN A 32 14.26 -9.73 2.02
C GLN A 32 12.84 -9.54 1.46
N ASP A 33 12.73 -9.45 0.13
CA ASP A 33 11.51 -9.04 -0.57
C ASP A 33 10.31 -9.94 -0.24
N VAL A 34 10.51 -11.24 -0.16
CA VAL A 34 9.45 -12.19 0.22
C VAL A 34 8.91 -11.89 1.62
N ARG A 35 9.79 -11.67 2.59
CA ARG A 35 9.42 -11.36 3.98
C ARG A 35 8.75 -9.99 4.10
N ASN A 36 9.21 -9.03 3.31
CA ASN A 36 8.74 -7.64 3.33
C ASN A 36 7.61 -7.37 2.34
N PHE A 37 7.15 -8.41 1.62
CA PHE A 37 6.11 -8.32 0.60
C PHE A 37 6.40 -7.26 -0.48
N ILE A 38 7.67 -7.08 -0.85
CA ILE A 38 8.07 -6.20 -1.95
C ILE A 38 7.90 -6.99 -3.26
N VAL A 39 6.95 -6.58 -4.09
CA VAL A 39 6.60 -7.27 -5.35
C VAL A 39 7.42 -6.77 -6.53
N HIS A 40 7.95 -5.56 -6.46
CA HIS A 40 8.75 -4.96 -7.53
C HIS A 40 9.70 -3.88 -7.01
N ARG A 41 10.92 -3.86 -7.57
CA ARG A 41 11.94 -2.83 -7.33
C ARG A 41 12.21 -2.09 -8.63
N ALA A 42 11.91 -0.79 -8.68
CA ALA A 42 12.28 0.10 -9.76
C ALA A 42 13.52 0.93 -9.39
N ARG A 43 13.85 1.93 -10.18
CA ARG A 43 15.08 2.73 -10.00
C ARG A 43 15.00 3.66 -8.78
N LEU A 44 13.87 4.33 -8.60
CA LEU A 44 13.66 5.37 -7.57
C LEU A 44 12.62 4.98 -6.54
N ASN A 45 11.73 4.06 -6.90
CA ASN A 45 10.63 3.60 -6.07
C ASN A 45 10.58 2.07 -6.02
N TYR A 46 9.77 1.55 -5.12
CA TYR A 46 9.46 0.13 -5.06
C TYR A 46 7.97 -0.07 -4.74
N VAL A 47 7.44 -1.24 -5.07
CA VAL A 47 6.04 -1.63 -4.85
C VAL A 47 5.99 -2.73 -3.81
N LEU A 48 5.13 -2.58 -2.80
CA LEU A 48 4.94 -3.57 -1.74
C LEU A 48 3.46 -3.74 -1.39
N LEU A 49 3.10 -4.88 -0.80
CA LEU A 49 1.78 -5.06 -0.21
C LEU A 49 1.67 -4.28 1.11
N ASN A 50 0.49 -3.71 1.34
CA ASN A 50 0.16 -3.19 2.66
C ASN A 50 -0.12 -4.37 3.62
N LEU A 51 0.59 -4.41 4.76
CA LEU A 51 0.37 -5.43 5.80
C LEU A 51 -1.01 -5.31 6.47
N TYR A 52 -1.62 -4.11 6.41
CA TYR A 52 -2.94 -3.82 6.93
C TYR A 52 -3.86 -3.39 5.77
N PRO A 53 -4.18 -4.32 4.85
CA PRO A 53 -4.83 -3.95 3.60
C PRO A 53 -6.28 -3.51 3.82
N TYR A 54 -6.71 -2.50 3.06
CA TYR A 54 -8.12 -2.08 3.05
C TYR A 54 -9.00 -3.06 2.27
N THR A 55 -8.43 -3.66 1.23
CA THR A 55 -9.02 -4.72 0.41
C THR A 55 -7.91 -5.68 -0.02
N THR A 56 -8.26 -6.89 -0.47
CA THR A 56 -7.29 -7.82 -1.06
C THR A 56 -6.54 -7.16 -2.21
N GLY A 57 -5.22 -7.30 -2.25
CA GLY A 57 -4.38 -6.69 -3.28
C GLY A 57 -4.05 -5.21 -3.06
N HIS A 58 -4.26 -4.66 -1.86
CA HIS A 58 -3.86 -3.29 -1.55
C HIS A 58 -2.34 -3.14 -1.62
N LEU A 59 -1.87 -2.45 -2.67
CA LEU A 59 -0.46 -2.12 -2.90
C LEU A 59 -0.14 -0.71 -2.42
N MET A 60 1.13 -0.53 -2.08
CA MET A 60 1.73 0.78 -1.84
C MET A 60 2.95 0.94 -2.74
N ILE A 61 3.21 2.16 -3.19
CA ILE A 61 4.41 2.55 -3.94
C ILE A 61 5.11 3.62 -3.14
N ALA A 62 6.36 3.38 -2.77
CA ALA A 62 7.14 4.29 -1.95
C ALA A 62 8.51 4.56 -2.60
N PRO A 63 9.05 5.78 -2.51
CA PRO A 63 10.41 6.07 -2.93
C PRO A 63 11.44 5.43 -1.99
N TYR A 64 12.64 5.16 -2.47
CA TYR A 64 13.75 4.78 -1.59
C TYR A 64 14.23 5.95 -0.73
N ALA A 65 14.12 7.17 -1.27
CA ALA A 65 14.48 8.39 -0.56
C ALA A 65 13.47 8.70 0.55
N HIS A 66 13.95 9.04 1.75
CA HIS A 66 13.11 9.43 2.86
C HIS A 66 12.60 10.86 2.68
N ILE A 67 11.42 10.99 2.10
CA ILE A 67 10.80 12.27 1.73
C ILE A 67 9.37 12.30 2.25
N ALA A 68 8.96 13.40 2.90
CA ALA A 68 7.66 13.50 3.57
C ALA A 68 6.54 14.07 2.70
N THR A 69 6.86 14.85 1.65
CA THR A 69 5.88 15.63 0.89
C THR A 69 6.08 15.55 -0.62
N LEU A 70 5.02 15.83 -1.39
CA LEU A 70 5.10 15.87 -2.86
C LEU A 70 6.01 17.01 -3.35
N GLU A 71 5.93 18.17 -2.71
CA GLU A 71 6.72 19.36 -3.09
C GLU A 71 8.22 19.17 -2.91
N ALA A 72 8.65 18.31 -2.00
CA ALA A 72 10.03 17.96 -1.77
C ALA A 72 10.52 16.79 -2.67
N THR A 73 9.61 16.10 -3.35
CA THR A 73 9.94 14.91 -4.14
C THR A 73 10.40 15.31 -5.55
N PRO A 74 11.55 14.80 -6.04
CA PRO A 74 11.99 15.03 -7.41
C PRO A 74 10.96 14.60 -8.44
N GLU A 75 10.80 15.37 -9.53
CA GLU A 75 9.84 15.10 -10.60
C GLU A 75 9.99 13.70 -11.20
N GLU A 76 11.23 13.24 -11.40
CA GLU A 76 11.51 11.90 -11.94
C GLU A 76 10.99 10.78 -11.00
N THR A 77 11.07 10.99 -9.68
CA THR A 77 10.56 10.05 -8.68
C THR A 77 9.03 9.99 -8.74
N LEU A 78 8.37 11.14 -8.86
CA LEU A 78 6.91 11.22 -9.03
C LEU A 78 6.46 10.59 -10.35
N ALA A 79 7.16 10.86 -11.45
CA ALA A 79 6.87 10.29 -12.75
C ALA A 79 6.97 8.76 -12.72
N GLU A 80 8.04 8.20 -12.15
CA GLU A 80 8.20 6.76 -12.00
C GLU A 80 7.11 6.16 -11.09
N MET A 81 6.75 6.83 -10.00
CA MET A 81 5.69 6.40 -9.07
C MET A 81 4.34 6.23 -9.79
N ILE A 82 3.97 7.16 -10.67
CA ILE A 82 2.73 7.07 -11.46
C ILE A 82 2.82 5.97 -12.52
N LEU A 83 3.97 5.76 -13.14
CA LEU A 83 4.16 4.64 -14.07
C LEU A 83 4.04 3.29 -13.35
N LEU A 84 4.58 3.18 -12.15
CA LEU A 84 4.41 1.98 -11.30
C LEU A 84 2.95 1.78 -10.85
N ALA A 85 2.20 2.86 -10.61
CA ALA A 85 0.78 2.75 -10.30
C ALA A 85 -0.01 2.16 -11.49
N ARG A 86 0.32 2.54 -12.72
CA ARG A 86 -0.23 1.93 -13.94
C ARG A 86 0.09 0.44 -14.04
N GLU A 87 1.33 0.05 -13.74
CA GLU A 87 1.73 -1.37 -13.75
C GLU A 87 1.02 -2.16 -12.62
N ALA A 88 0.88 -1.55 -11.43
CA ALA A 88 0.12 -2.14 -10.32
C ALA A 88 -1.35 -2.35 -10.70
N GLU A 89 -1.98 -1.38 -11.37
CA GLU A 89 -3.35 -1.51 -11.88
C GLU A 89 -3.46 -2.68 -12.88
N ARG A 90 -2.51 -2.80 -13.82
CA ARG A 90 -2.46 -3.91 -14.78
C ARG A 90 -2.37 -5.26 -14.09
N ALA A 91 -1.43 -5.43 -13.16
CA ALA A 91 -1.23 -6.65 -12.40
C ALA A 91 -2.47 -7.05 -11.59
N LEU A 92 -3.07 -6.06 -10.90
CA LEU A 92 -4.30 -6.27 -10.12
C LEU A 92 -5.50 -6.64 -11.00
N ARG A 93 -5.63 -6.04 -12.21
CA ARG A 93 -6.67 -6.42 -13.17
C ARG A 93 -6.49 -7.85 -13.69
N ALA A 94 -5.26 -8.25 -13.97
CA ALA A 94 -4.96 -9.61 -14.45
C ALA A 94 -5.34 -10.66 -13.40
N VAL A 95 -4.99 -10.41 -12.12
CA VAL A 95 -5.20 -11.39 -11.03
C VAL A 95 -6.63 -11.37 -10.50
N TYR A 96 -7.20 -10.17 -10.24
CA TYR A 96 -8.39 -10.02 -9.41
C TYR A 96 -9.60 -9.41 -10.13
N ARG A 97 -9.43 -8.86 -11.32
CA ARG A 97 -10.49 -8.22 -12.12
C ARG A 97 -11.35 -7.23 -11.31
N PRO A 98 -10.76 -6.28 -10.59
CA PRO A 98 -11.53 -5.31 -9.84
C PRO A 98 -12.38 -4.42 -10.76
N ALA A 99 -13.49 -3.92 -10.23
CA ALA A 99 -14.36 -3.00 -10.97
C ALA A 99 -13.79 -1.58 -11.07
N GLY A 100 -12.90 -1.21 -10.13
CA GLY A 100 -12.27 0.11 -10.09
C GLY A 100 -11.09 0.14 -9.14
N PHE A 101 -10.50 1.34 -8.98
CA PHE A 101 -9.38 1.60 -8.09
C PHE A 101 -9.55 2.94 -7.37
N ASN A 102 -9.05 3.01 -6.14
CA ASN A 102 -8.74 4.27 -5.49
C ASN A 102 -7.23 4.40 -5.38
N LEU A 103 -6.71 5.52 -5.89
CA LEU A 103 -5.31 5.91 -5.75
C LEU A 103 -5.24 7.16 -4.90
N GLY A 104 -4.31 7.21 -3.93
CA GLY A 104 -4.18 8.37 -3.06
C GLY A 104 -3.01 8.29 -2.12
N MET A 105 -2.64 9.44 -1.56
CA MET A 105 -1.60 9.61 -0.54
C MET A 105 -2.17 10.33 0.67
N ASN A 106 -1.73 9.94 1.86
CA ASN A 106 -1.95 10.70 3.09
C ASN A 106 -0.66 11.48 3.39
N ILE A 107 -0.71 12.80 3.33
CA ILE A 107 0.44 13.65 3.59
C ILE A 107 0.22 14.38 4.93
N GLY A 108 1.10 14.10 5.90
CA GLY A 108 0.99 14.60 7.24
C GLY A 108 0.07 13.79 8.17
N GLU A 109 0.27 13.93 9.46
CA GLU A 109 -0.47 13.18 10.49
C GLU A 109 -1.97 13.46 10.47
N CYS A 110 -2.35 14.75 10.30
CA CYS A 110 -3.75 15.16 10.26
C CYS A 110 -4.54 14.55 9.10
N ALA A 111 -3.84 14.18 8.00
CA ALA A 111 -4.43 13.50 6.86
C ALA A 111 -4.54 11.98 7.06
N GLY A 112 -4.08 11.46 8.20
CA GLY A 112 -4.16 10.05 8.55
C GLY A 112 -2.98 9.22 8.03
N ALA A 113 -1.82 9.85 7.76
CA ALA A 113 -0.60 9.14 7.44
C ALA A 113 -0.12 8.33 8.64
N GLY A 114 -0.02 7.01 8.49
CA GLY A 114 0.57 6.14 9.52
C GLY A 114 2.09 6.30 9.63
N VAL A 115 2.74 6.73 8.54
CA VAL A 115 4.16 7.09 8.47
C VAL A 115 4.25 8.46 7.81
N ALA A 116 4.09 9.53 8.59
CA ALA A 116 4.00 10.89 8.09
C ALA A 116 5.30 11.41 7.46
N GLY A 117 6.46 10.88 7.88
CA GLY A 117 7.78 11.29 7.37
C GLY A 117 8.18 10.65 6.05
N HIS A 118 7.35 9.81 5.43
CA HIS A 118 7.71 9.12 4.18
C HIS A 118 6.49 8.96 3.29
N ILE A 119 6.45 9.68 2.17
CA ILE A 119 5.31 9.59 1.25
C ILE A 119 5.19 8.21 0.65
N HIS A 120 3.95 7.77 0.44
CA HIS A 120 3.64 6.52 -0.23
C HIS A 120 2.27 6.64 -0.91
N LEU A 121 2.20 6.13 -2.13
CA LEU A 121 0.97 6.09 -2.92
C LEU A 121 0.25 4.76 -2.66
N HIS A 122 -0.97 4.83 -2.19
CA HIS A 122 -1.86 3.67 -2.08
C HIS A 122 -2.51 3.36 -3.43
N VAL A 123 -2.55 2.08 -3.79
CA VAL A 123 -3.31 1.55 -4.92
C VAL A 123 -4.27 0.50 -4.37
N VAL A 124 -5.55 0.86 -4.31
CA VAL A 124 -6.60 0.07 -3.66
C VAL A 124 -7.60 -0.41 -4.68
N PRO A 125 -7.62 -1.71 -5.03
CA PRO A 125 -8.63 -2.26 -5.93
C PRO A 125 -10.00 -2.29 -5.24
N ARG A 126 -11.06 -2.07 -6.03
CA ARG A 126 -12.43 -1.94 -5.55
C ARG A 126 -13.40 -2.84 -6.32
N TRP A 127 -14.37 -3.40 -5.58
CA TRP A 127 -15.46 -4.21 -6.12
C TRP A 127 -16.81 -3.68 -5.67
N PRO A 128 -17.91 -3.95 -6.43
CA PRO A 128 -19.26 -3.70 -5.93
C PRO A 128 -19.46 -4.42 -4.59
N ALA A 129 -20.05 -3.74 -3.63
CA ALA A 129 -20.33 -4.27 -2.28
C ALA A 129 -19.09 -4.68 -1.45
N ASP A 130 -17.91 -4.16 -1.74
CA ASP A 130 -16.73 -4.35 -0.90
C ASP A 130 -16.82 -3.62 0.46
N SER A 131 -17.82 -2.73 0.60
CA SER A 131 -18.29 -2.18 1.88
C SER A 131 -19.68 -2.74 2.16
N ASN A 132 -19.85 -3.49 3.23
CA ASN A 132 -21.09 -4.17 3.58
C ASN A 132 -21.40 -4.05 5.08
N PHE A 133 -22.41 -4.77 5.57
CA PHE A 133 -22.80 -4.77 6.98
C PHE A 133 -21.63 -5.05 7.93
N MET A 134 -20.75 -6.00 7.61
CA MET A 134 -19.57 -6.32 8.45
C MET A 134 -18.60 -5.16 8.56
N THR A 135 -18.41 -4.41 7.47
CA THR A 135 -17.53 -3.21 7.46
C THR A 135 -18.16 -2.03 8.18
N THR A 136 -19.49 -1.84 7.98
CA THR A 136 -20.18 -0.63 8.44
C THR A 136 -20.67 -0.73 9.88
N VAL A 137 -21.15 -1.91 10.30
CA VAL A 137 -21.73 -2.16 11.63
C VAL A 137 -20.84 -3.04 12.48
N GLY A 138 -20.23 -4.07 11.87
CA GLY A 138 -19.33 -5.00 12.57
C GLY A 138 -17.89 -4.49 12.69
N GLU A 139 -17.56 -3.34 12.12
CA GLU A 139 -16.22 -2.74 12.10
C GLU A 139 -15.11 -3.72 11.69
N THR A 140 -15.49 -4.77 10.95
CA THR A 140 -14.64 -5.89 10.59
C THR A 140 -14.51 -5.96 9.07
N ARG A 141 -13.29 -6.04 8.57
CA ARG A 141 -13.00 -6.31 7.17
C ARG A 141 -12.72 -7.78 6.96
N VAL A 142 -13.47 -8.39 6.07
CA VAL A 142 -13.20 -9.76 5.62
C VAL A 142 -12.19 -9.68 4.49
N LEU A 143 -10.99 -10.23 4.70
CA LEU A 143 -9.99 -10.43 3.66
C LEU A 143 -10.06 -11.89 3.24
N PRO A 144 -10.54 -12.19 2.02
CA PRO A 144 -10.77 -13.57 1.58
C PRO A 144 -9.49 -14.32 1.24
N GLU A 145 -8.34 -13.65 1.24
CA GLU A 145 -7.07 -14.24 0.82
C GLU A 145 -5.94 -13.81 1.76
N ARG A 146 -4.98 -14.72 1.97
CA ARG A 146 -3.77 -14.45 2.76
C ARG A 146 -2.80 -13.54 2.00
N LEU A 147 -2.00 -12.77 2.73
CA LEU A 147 -1.01 -11.86 2.11
C LEU A 147 0.05 -12.61 1.29
N GLU A 148 0.47 -13.79 1.74
CA GLU A 148 1.44 -14.63 1.05
C GLU A 148 0.92 -15.09 -0.32
N ASP A 149 -0.37 -15.45 -0.40
CA ASP A 149 -1.02 -15.89 -1.64
C ASP A 149 -1.18 -14.70 -2.61
N THR A 150 -1.60 -13.55 -2.09
CA THR A 150 -1.66 -12.28 -2.83
C THR A 150 -0.28 -11.91 -3.38
N TYR A 151 0.76 -11.98 -2.53
CA TYR A 151 2.14 -11.70 -2.92
C TYR A 151 2.61 -12.59 -4.07
N ALA A 152 2.42 -13.91 -3.93
CA ALA A 152 2.87 -14.88 -4.94
C ALA A 152 2.21 -14.65 -6.31
N LYS A 153 0.94 -14.27 -6.34
CA LYS A 153 0.20 -13.95 -7.57
C LYS A 153 0.73 -12.68 -8.22
N LEU A 154 0.83 -11.59 -7.45
CA LEU A 154 1.27 -10.30 -7.98
C LEU A 154 2.74 -10.29 -8.40
N LEU A 155 3.61 -11.00 -7.69
CA LEU A 155 5.01 -11.14 -8.05
C LEU A 155 5.19 -11.71 -9.48
N LYS A 156 4.36 -12.67 -9.88
CA LYS A 156 4.39 -13.26 -11.24
C LYS A 156 4.03 -12.22 -12.31
N GLU A 157 3.03 -11.40 -12.05
CA GLU A 157 2.58 -10.36 -13.00
C GLU A 157 3.63 -9.26 -13.17
N PHE A 158 4.30 -8.83 -12.09
CA PHE A 158 5.39 -7.87 -12.18
C PHE A 158 6.63 -8.44 -12.86
N ALA A 159 6.95 -9.72 -12.67
CA ALA A 159 8.06 -10.38 -13.33
C ALA A 159 7.86 -10.58 -14.85
N GLY A 160 6.61 -10.75 -15.29
CA GLY A 160 6.26 -10.90 -16.70
C GLY A 160 6.14 -9.59 -17.49
N ALA A 161 6.25 -8.45 -16.81
CA ALA A 161 6.13 -7.10 -17.40
C ALA A 161 7.50 -6.45 -17.73
N ALA A 162 8.62 -7.13 -17.43
CA ALA A 162 9.98 -6.67 -17.67
C ALA A 162 10.46 -6.98 -19.10
#